data_9b585ef2969f412bebd12a540b2b2975
#
_entry.id   9b585ef2969f412bebd12a540b2b2975
#
_cell.length_a   1.000
_cell.length_b   1.000
_cell.length_c   1.000
_cell.angle_alpha   90.00
_cell.angle_beta   90.00
_cell.angle_gamma   90.00
#
_symmetry.space_group_name_H-M   'P 1'
#
loop_
_entity.id
_entity.type
_entity.pdbx_description
1 polymer ?
#
loop_
_entity_poly.entity_id
_entity_poly.type
_entity_poly.pdbx_seq_one_letter_code
_entity_poly.pdbx_strand_id
1 'polypeptide(L)'
;MEKKVKGLLVMAYGTPTKEEEIEPYYTHIRHGRKPEPEALQDLVDRYKAIGGVSPLAKITEDQANSLAAKLNEMQDDVEYKVYIGLKHIAPFIEDAVAEMNKDGIKEAVSIVLAPHYSTFSVKSYNERAGEEAKKYGISLTSVVDWYKEPGFIQFWADGIKAIYKEMSAEEREKAVLIVSAHSLPEKILQNGDPYPEQLQETAQLISEAAEISEYAVGWQSEGNTPDPWLGPDVQDLTRDLYEEKGYSSFVYAPVGFVADHLEVLYDNDYECKVVCDELGAKYYRPEMPNVAPSFIETLANVILNHEKRDVNVNA
;
A
#
# COMPACT_ATOMS: atom_id res chain seq x y z
N MET A 1 21.56 -23.75 -20.25
CA MET A 1 20.93 -24.56 -19.18
C MET A 1 19.49 -24.13 -19.11
N GLU A 2 18.57 -25.03 -18.80
CA GLU A 2 17.18 -24.65 -18.58
C GLU A 2 17.09 -23.83 -17.28
N LYS A 3 16.41 -22.68 -17.33
CA LYS A 3 16.28 -21.83 -16.13
C LYS A 3 15.40 -22.53 -15.10
N LYS A 4 15.69 -22.34 -13.82
CA LYS A 4 14.83 -22.80 -12.73
C LYS A 4 13.59 -21.90 -12.68
N VAL A 5 12.40 -22.46 -12.81
CA VAL A 5 11.16 -21.69 -12.71
C VAL A 5 10.73 -21.58 -11.24
N LYS A 6 10.49 -20.36 -10.79
CA LYS A 6 9.96 -20.01 -9.47
C LYS A 6 8.65 -19.24 -9.60
N GLY A 7 7.72 -19.46 -8.66
CA GLY A 7 6.53 -18.62 -8.53
C GLY A 7 6.86 -17.26 -7.88
N LEU A 8 6.29 -16.20 -8.43
CA LEU A 8 6.24 -14.87 -7.80
C LEU A 8 4.79 -14.57 -7.46
N LEU A 9 4.43 -14.68 -6.19
CA LEU A 9 3.09 -14.36 -5.70
C LEU A 9 3.03 -12.89 -5.27
N VAL A 10 2.38 -12.07 -6.07
CA VAL A 10 2.11 -10.67 -5.75
C VAL A 10 0.72 -10.58 -5.14
N MET A 11 0.66 -10.09 -3.91
CA MET A 11 -0.59 -10.00 -3.14
C MET A 11 -1.01 -8.55 -2.92
N ALA A 12 -2.31 -8.29 -3.04
CA ALA A 12 -2.90 -6.99 -2.82
C ALA A 12 -4.33 -7.12 -2.27
N TYR A 13 -4.89 -6.00 -1.84
CA TYR A 13 -6.24 -5.95 -1.27
C TYR A 13 -7.30 -6.33 -2.30
N GLY A 14 -7.13 -5.86 -3.53
CA GLY A 14 -8.08 -5.98 -4.61
C GLY A 14 -9.11 -4.85 -4.60
N THR A 15 -9.84 -4.73 -5.69
CA THR A 15 -10.88 -3.73 -5.89
C THR A 15 -11.88 -4.20 -6.93
N PRO A 16 -13.16 -3.78 -6.86
CA PRO A 16 -14.11 -4.00 -7.94
C PRO A 16 -13.63 -3.41 -9.28
N THR A 17 -13.88 -4.09 -10.36
CA THR A 17 -13.61 -3.64 -11.73
C THR A 17 -14.85 -3.10 -12.43
N LYS A 18 -16.03 -3.30 -11.83
CA LYS A 18 -17.33 -2.83 -12.30
C LYS A 18 -18.29 -2.65 -11.12
N GLU A 19 -19.32 -1.84 -11.31
CA GLU A 19 -20.25 -1.45 -10.23
C GLU A 19 -20.92 -2.66 -9.58
N GLU A 20 -21.29 -3.69 -10.35
CA GLU A 20 -21.95 -4.90 -9.84
C GLU A 20 -21.09 -5.72 -8.86
N GLU A 21 -19.80 -5.51 -8.87
CA GLU A 21 -18.87 -6.19 -7.95
C GLU A 21 -18.73 -5.49 -6.59
N ILE A 22 -19.23 -4.25 -6.43
CA ILE A 22 -19.06 -3.46 -5.21
C ILE A 22 -19.77 -4.14 -4.01
N GLU A 23 -21.03 -4.56 -4.16
CA GLU A 23 -21.74 -5.23 -3.07
C GLU A 23 -21.11 -6.57 -2.65
N PRO A 24 -20.78 -7.50 -3.56
CA PRO A 24 -20.07 -8.72 -3.20
C PRO A 24 -18.72 -8.47 -2.53
N TYR A 25 -17.93 -7.52 -3.06
CA TYR A 25 -16.65 -7.11 -2.50
C TYR A 25 -16.80 -6.56 -1.08
N TYR A 26 -17.71 -5.64 -0.86
CA TYR A 26 -17.98 -5.06 0.46
C TYR A 26 -18.51 -6.12 1.45
N THR A 27 -19.35 -7.04 0.97
CA THR A 27 -19.83 -8.18 1.75
C THR A 27 -18.68 -9.08 2.19
N HIS A 28 -17.71 -9.34 1.29
CA HIS A 28 -16.52 -10.14 1.61
C HIS A 28 -15.65 -9.46 2.67
N ILE A 29 -15.40 -8.14 2.57
CA ILE A 29 -14.68 -7.37 3.59
C ILE A 29 -15.36 -7.48 4.96
N ARG A 30 -16.69 -7.53 4.99
CA ARG A 30 -17.50 -7.65 6.20
C ARG A 30 -17.72 -9.11 6.66
N HIS A 31 -16.83 -10.03 6.22
CA HIS A 31 -16.90 -11.46 6.57
C HIS A 31 -18.26 -12.11 6.24
N GLY A 32 -18.80 -11.83 5.07
CA GLY A 32 -20.05 -12.39 4.56
C GLY A 32 -21.32 -11.66 5.01
N ARG A 33 -21.20 -10.59 5.82
CA ARG A 33 -22.35 -9.76 6.22
C ARG A 33 -22.60 -8.68 5.19
N LYS A 34 -23.76 -8.72 4.54
CA LYS A 34 -24.17 -7.67 3.61
C LYS A 34 -24.11 -6.29 4.27
N PRO A 35 -23.62 -5.27 3.54
CA PRO A 35 -23.71 -3.89 4.02
C PRO A 35 -25.17 -3.43 4.08
N GLU A 36 -25.46 -2.49 4.98
CA GLU A 36 -26.72 -1.77 4.96
C GLU A 36 -26.81 -0.95 3.66
N PRO A 37 -28.04 -0.74 3.13
CA PRO A 37 -28.23 -0.04 1.84
C PRO A 37 -27.54 1.33 1.78
N GLU A 38 -27.59 2.09 2.89
CA GLU A 38 -26.95 3.41 2.99
C GLU A 38 -25.44 3.32 2.92
N ALA A 39 -24.82 2.35 3.62
CA ALA A 39 -23.38 2.13 3.58
C ALA A 39 -22.91 1.64 2.19
N LEU A 40 -23.71 0.83 1.52
CA LEU A 40 -23.42 0.40 0.15
C LEU A 40 -23.52 1.59 -0.81
N GLN A 41 -24.55 2.42 -0.68
CA GLN A 41 -24.73 3.59 -1.53
C GLN A 41 -23.57 4.59 -1.35
N ASP A 42 -23.13 4.84 -0.10
CA ASP A 42 -21.98 5.69 0.19
C ASP A 42 -20.72 5.18 -0.53
N LEU A 43 -20.44 3.89 -0.46
CA LEU A 43 -19.30 3.30 -1.16
C LEU A 43 -19.42 3.43 -2.70
N VAL A 44 -20.60 3.19 -3.25
CA VAL A 44 -20.87 3.39 -4.68
C VAL A 44 -20.64 4.85 -5.10
N ASP A 45 -21.09 5.80 -4.28
CA ASP A 45 -20.94 7.22 -4.57
C ASP A 45 -19.47 7.68 -4.50
N ARG A 46 -18.68 7.12 -3.57
CA ARG A 46 -17.22 7.33 -3.52
C ARG A 46 -16.54 6.82 -4.79
N TYR A 47 -16.88 5.62 -5.27
CA TYR A 47 -16.36 5.13 -6.56
C TYR A 47 -16.77 6.03 -7.72
N LYS A 48 -18.02 6.51 -7.77
CA LYS A 48 -18.49 7.46 -8.80
C LYS A 48 -17.72 8.77 -8.76
N ALA A 49 -17.40 9.29 -7.57
CA ALA A 49 -16.64 10.51 -7.39
C ALA A 49 -15.23 10.45 -8.00
N ILE A 50 -14.62 9.27 -8.03
CA ILE A 50 -13.29 9.05 -8.65
C ILE A 50 -13.35 8.57 -10.11
N GLY A 51 -14.53 8.56 -10.75
CA GLY A 51 -14.71 8.20 -12.16
C GLY A 51 -15.36 6.83 -12.41
N GLY A 52 -15.90 6.15 -11.38
CA GLY A 52 -16.73 4.95 -11.48
C GLY A 52 -16.12 3.70 -10.85
N VAL A 53 -14.89 3.34 -11.20
CA VAL A 53 -14.13 2.24 -10.58
C VAL A 53 -12.71 2.69 -10.27
N SER A 54 -12.08 1.99 -9.32
CA SER A 54 -10.69 2.28 -8.96
C SER A 54 -9.73 1.82 -10.06
N PRO A 55 -8.66 2.59 -10.36
CA PRO A 55 -7.60 2.15 -11.26
C PRO A 55 -6.74 1.02 -10.68
N LEU A 56 -6.91 0.68 -9.41
CA LEU A 56 -6.07 -0.25 -8.66
C LEU A 56 -5.93 -1.63 -9.32
N ALA A 57 -7.01 -2.19 -9.88
CA ALA A 57 -6.96 -3.51 -10.50
C ALA A 57 -5.94 -3.55 -11.64
N LYS A 58 -5.98 -2.56 -12.52
CA LYS A 58 -5.04 -2.45 -13.64
C LYS A 58 -3.62 -2.14 -13.16
N ILE A 59 -3.48 -1.22 -12.21
CA ILE A 59 -2.16 -0.86 -11.64
C ILE A 59 -1.53 -2.08 -10.96
N THR A 60 -2.29 -2.85 -10.18
CA THR A 60 -1.80 -4.08 -9.53
C THR A 60 -1.29 -5.10 -10.55
N GLU A 61 -2.06 -5.32 -11.64
CA GLU A 61 -1.64 -6.20 -12.73
C GLU A 61 -0.33 -5.71 -13.38
N ASP A 62 -0.25 -4.42 -13.68
CA ASP A 62 0.93 -3.82 -14.30
C ASP A 62 2.15 -3.84 -13.35
N GLN A 63 1.96 -3.60 -12.05
CA GLN A 63 3.01 -3.74 -11.04
C GLN A 63 3.54 -5.18 -10.99
N ALA A 64 2.65 -6.16 -10.92
CA ALA A 64 3.02 -7.57 -10.85
C ALA A 64 3.79 -8.04 -12.10
N ASN A 65 3.29 -7.69 -13.27
CA ASN A 65 3.93 -8.05 -14.55
C ASN A 65 5.28 -7.35 -14.73
N SER A 66 5.36 -6.05 -14.39
CA SER A 66 6.59 -5.27 -14.47
C SER A 66 7.65 -5.79 -13.49
N LEU A 67 7.22 -6.20 -12.28
CA LEU A 67 8.11 -6.79 -11.29
C LEU A 67 8.69 -8.12 -11.78
N ALA A 68 7.85 -9.01 -12.32
CA ALA A 68 8.32 -10.27 -12.89
C ALA A 68 9.29 -10.05 -14.06
N ALA A 69 8.97 -9.12 -14.96
CA ALA A 69 9.84 -8.77 -16.07
C ALA A 69 11.21 -8.24 -15.58
N LYS A 70 11.20 -7.36 -14.57
CA LYS A 70 12.41 -6.81 -13.97
C LYS A 70 13.27 -7.87 -13.29
N LEU A 71 12.68 -8.76 -12.52
CA LEU A 71 13.38 -9.89 -11.91
C LEU A 71 14.01 -10.80 -12.96
N ASN A 72 13.29 -11.10 -14.05
CA ASN A 72 13.77 -11.94 -15.13
C ASN A 72 14.90 -11.26 -15.97
N GLU A 73 14.93 -9.93 -15.99
CA GLU A 73 16.06 -9.17 -16.53
C GLU A 73 17.29 -9.25 -15.62
N MET A 74 17.10 -9.24 -14.31
CA MET A 74 18.17 -9.21 -13.30
C MET A 74 18.75 -10.60 -12.96
N GLN A 75 18.12 -11.70 -13.43
CA GLN A 75 18.51 -13.08 -13.09
C GLN A 75 18.66 -13.93 -14.37
N ASP A 76 19.84 -14.56 -14.53
CA ASP A 76 20.11 -15.44 -15.65
C ASP A 76 19.69 -16.89 -15.40
N ASP A 77 19.72 -17.35 -14.14
CA ASP A 77 19.54 -18.74 -13.75
C ASP A 77 18.08 -19.07 -13.34
N VAL A 78 17.27 -18.04 -13.04
CA VAL A 78 15.90 -18.18 -12.55
C VAL A 78 14.93 -17.48 -13.50
N GLU A 79 13.78 -18.09 -13.72
CA GLU A 79 12.62 -17.48 -14.35
C GLU A 79 11.49 -17.34 -13.33
N TYR A 80 11.07 -16.11 -13.07
CA TYR A 80 9.93 -15.83 -12.20
C TYR A 80 8.65 -15.80 -13.01
N LYS A 81 7.71 -16.72 -12.68
CA LYS A 81 6.36 -16.74 -13.21
C LYS A 81 5.43 -16.06 -12.21
N VAL A 82 4.76 -14.99 -12.65
CA VAL A 82 3.92 -14.17 -11.77
C VAL A 82 2.53 -14.76 -11.56
N TYR A 83 2.03 -14.63 -10.33
CA TYR A 83 0.67 -14.97 -9.90
C TYR A 83 0.16 -13.84 -9.01
N ILE A 84 -1.08 -13.42 -9.21
CA ILE A 84 -1.70 -12.36 -8.44
C ILE A 84 -2.75 -12.98 -7.53
N GLY A 85 -2.61 -12.75 -6.22
CA GLY A 85 -3.55 -13.18 -5.20
C GLY A 85 -4.16 -12.00 -4.46
N LEU A 86 -5.47 -11.84 -4.54
CA LEU A 86 -6.19 -10.72 -3.95
C LEU A 86 -6.91 -11.13 -2.66
N LYS A 87 -7.00 -10.21 -1.70
CA LYS A 87 -7.57 -10.53 -0.39
C LYS A 87 -9.09 -10.62 -0.41
N HIS A 88 -9.75 -9.72 -1.13
CA HIS A 88 -11.20 -9.53 -1.01
C HIS A 88 -11.99 -9.69 -2.32
N ILE A 89 -11.34 -9.97 -3.42
CA ILE A 89 -11.96 -10.24 -4.73
C ILE A 89 -11.12 -11.28 -5.48
N ALA A 90 -11.74 -12.02 -6.41
CA ALA A 90 -11.02 -12.99 -7.24
C ALA A 90 -10.04 -12.30 -8.24
N PRO A 91 -8.91 -12.95 -8.60
CA PRO A 91 -8.46 -14.22 -8.06
C PRO A 91 -8.01 -14.09 -6.60
N PHE A 92 -8.53 -14.94 -5.72
CA PHE A 92 -8.12 -14.93 -4.33
C PHE A 92 -6.69 -15.47 -4.15
N ILE A 93 -6.10 -15.24 -3.00
CA ILE A 93 -4.74 -15.72 -2.66
C ILE A 93 -4.66 -17.23 -2.88
N GLU A 94 -5.67 -17.96 -2.42
CA GLU A 94 -5.78 -19.41 -2.55
C GLU A 94 -5.87 -19.85 -4.02
N ASP A 95 -6.59 -19.10 -4.85
CA ASP A 95 -6.71 -19.37 -6.29
C ASP A 95 -5.36 -19.26 -6.98
N ALA A 96 -4.59 -18.21 -6.65
CA ALA A 96 -3.25 -17.97 -7.19
C ALA A 96 -2.28 -19.11 -6.82
N VAL A 97 -2.31 -19.57 -5.57
CA VAL A 97 -1.47 -20.70 -5.12
C VAL A 97 -1.90 -22.01 -5.77
N ALA A 98 -3.21 -22.24 -5.94
CA ALA A 98 -3.72 -23.41 -6.67
C ALA A 98 -3.27 -23.40 -8.12
N GLU A 99 -3.21 -22.24 -8.77
CA GLU A 99 -2.70 -22.10 -10.14
C GLU A 99 -1.19 -22.38 -10.22
N MET A 100 -0.40 -21.95 -9.23
CA MET A 100 1.02 -22.34 -9.14
C MET A 100 1.18 -23.86 -9.12
N ASN A 101 0.34 -24.57 -8.36
CA ASN A 101 0.39 -26.02 -8.32
C ASN A 101 0.06 -26.66 -9.66
N LYS A 102 -0.95 -26.17 -10.39
CA LYS A 102 -1.28 -26.65 -11.73
C LYS A 102 -0.13 -26.46 -12.72
N ASP A 103 0.59 -25.36 -12.58
CA ASP A 103 1.79 -25.05 -13.39
C ASP A 103 3.04 -25.82 -12.96
N GLY A 104 2.94 -26.63 -11.89
CA GLY A 104 4.05 -27.46 -11.41
C GLY A 104 5.09 -26.71 -10.61
N ILE A 105 4.80 -25.48 -10.15
CA ILE A 105 5.71 -24.68 -9.31
C ILE A 105 5.98 -25.41 -7.99
N LYS A 106 7.26 -25.48 -7.61
CA LYS A 106 7.72 -26.13 -6.36
C LYS A 106 8.30 -25.13 -5.36
N GLU A 107 8.81 -24.00 -5.86
CA GLU A 107 9.36 -22.93 -5.03
C GLU A 107 8.75 -21.61 -5.46
N ALA A 108 8.43 -20.77 -4.49
CA ALA A 108 7.86 -19.47 -4.74
C ALA A 108 8.30 -18.45 -3.67
N VAL A 109 8.27 -17.19 -4.05
CA VAL A 109 8.41 -16.05 -3.14
C VAL A 109 7.17 -15.20 -3.22
N SER A 110 6.72 -14.65 -2.10
CA SER A 110 5.58 -13.74 -2.06
C SER A 110 5.93 -12.36 -1.53
N ILE A 111 5.23 -11.37 -2.06
CA ILE A 111 5.28 -9.98 -1.59
C ILE A 111 3.86 -9.40 -1.53
N VAL A 112 3.58 -8.64 -0.48
CA VAL A 112 2.37 -7.82 -0.40
C VAL A 112 2.69 -6.41 -0.88
N LEU A 113 1.83 -5.85 -1.71
CA LEU A 113 1.93 -4.45 -2.18
C LEU A 113 1.49 -3.47 -1.08
N ALA A 114 2.04 -3.67 0.11
CA ALA A 114 1.91 -2.85 1.30
C ALA A 114 3.24 -2.90 2.07
N PRO A 115 3.91 -1.74 2.28
CA PRO A 115 5.28 -1.74 2.78
C PRO A 115 5.40 -2.07 4.27
N HIS A 116 4.39 -1.74 5.07
CA HIS A 116 4.39 -1.84 6.52
C HIS A 116 3.73 -3.15 6.99
N TYR A 117 4.35 -3.80 7.97
CA TYR A 117 3.78 -5.00 8.58
C TYR A 117 2.72 -4.65 9.62
N SER A 118 1.63 -5.40 9.61
CA SER A 118 0.67 -5.49 10.71
C SER A 118 0.09 -6.88 10.81
N THR A 119 -0.27 -7.28 12.03
CA THR A 119 -1.00 -8.53 12.30
C THR A 119 -2.38 -8.54 11.63
N PHE A 120 -2.98 -7.38 11.36
CA PHE A 120 -4.28 -7.25 10.70
C PHE A 120 -4.16 -7.05 9.17
N SER A 121 -2.94 -6.89 8.67
CA SER A 121 -2.66 -6.70 7.24
C SER A 121 -1.73 -7.79 6.73
N VAL A 122 -0.44 -7.52 6.57
CA VAL A 122 0.53 -8.39 5.89
C VAL A 122 0.58 -9.80 6.48
N LYS A 123 0.45 -9.96 7.81
CA LYS A 123 0.41 -11.27 8.43
C LYS A 123 -0.68 -12.16 7.83
N SER A 124 -1.89 -11.62 7.68
CA SER A 124 -3.02 -12.42 7.19
C SER A 124 -2.86 -12.84 5.74
N TYR A 125 -2.19 -12.03 4.89
CA TYR A 125 -1.85 -12.42 3.51
C TYR A 125 -0.87 -13.59 3.52
N ASN A 126 0.22 -13.45 4.27
CA ASN A 126 1.30 -14.44 4.33
C ASN A 126 0.82 -15.78 4.93
N GLU A 127 -0.04 -15.73 5.95
CA GLU A 127 -0.63 -16.95 6.55
C GLU A 127 -1.53 -17.67 5.54
N ARG A 128 -2.45 -16.97 4.88
CA ARG A 128 -3.31 -17.57 3.84
C ARG A 128 -2.50 -18.21 2.71
N ALA A 129 -1.51 -17.48 2.18
CA ALA A 129 -0.63 -18.00 1.13
C ALA A 129 0.17 -19.22 1.61
N GLY A 130 0.75 -19.16 2.82
CA GLY A 130 1.55 -20.24 3.39
C GLY A 130 0.75 -21.49 3.71
N GLU A 131 -0.47 -21.35 4.23
CA GLU A 131 -1.37 -22.48 4.49
C GLU A 131 -1.79 -23.18 3.21
N GLU A 132 -2.11 -22.42 2.17
CA GLU A 132 -2.49 -22.98 0.87
C GLU A 132 -1.28 -23.65 0.17
N ALA A 133 -0.10 -23.01 0.20
CA ALA A 133 1.13 -23.57 -0.36
C ALA A 133 1.50 -24.92 0.27
N LYS A 134 1.32 -25.08 1.59
CA LYS A 134 1.55 -26.34 2.29
C LYS A 134 0.70 -27.50 1.76
N LYS A 135 -0.56 -27.24 1.38
CA LYS A 135 -1.46 -28.27 0.85
C LYS A 135 -0.91 -28.89 -0.45
N TYR A 136 -0.18 -28.11 -1.23
CA TYR A 136 0.40 -28.51 -2.51
C TYR A 136 1.89 -28.86 -2.44
N GLY A 137 2.52 -28.74 -1.26
CA GLY A 137 3.95 -29.00 -1.09
C GLY A 137 4.82 -27.97 -1.84
N ILE A 138 4.33 -26.72 -1.96
CA ILE A 138 5.10 -25.60 -2.52
C ILE A 138 5.90 -24.95 -1.39
N SER A 139 7.22 -24.84 -1.59
CA SER A 139 8.11 -24.09 -0.68
C SER A 139 7.93 -22.59 -0.94
N LEU A 140 7.14 -21.93 -0.09
CA LEU A 140 6.86 -20.51 -0.19
C LEU A 140 7.62 -19.74 0.89
N THR A 141 8.41 -18.75 0.48
CA THR A 141 8.99 -17.74 1.37
C THR A 141 8.26 -16.41 1.19
N SER A 142 8.09 -15.65 2.26
CA SER A 142 7.25 -14.44 2.24
C SER A 142 8.01 -13.23 2.76
N VAL A 143 8.04 -12.16 1.96
CA VAL A 143 8.50 -10.85 2.42
C VAL A 143 7.54 -10.36 3.51
N VAL A 144 8.10 -9.94 4.65
CA VAL A 144 7.30 -9.50 5.81
C VAL A 144 7.03 -8.01 5.79
N ASP A 145 8.06 -7.22 5.53
CA ASP A 145 7.98 -5.77 5.37
C ASP A 145 9.09 -5.26 4.46
N TRP A 146 8.94 -4.05 3.95
CA TRP A 146 9.94 -3.38 3.12
C TRP A 146 9.83 -1.85 3.20
N TYR A 147 9.22 -1.32 4.27
CA TYR A 147 8.90 0.08 4.48
C TYR A 147 10.11 1.03 4.51
N LYS A 148 11.30 0.53 4.79
CA LYS A 148 12.55 1.31 4.85
C LYS A 148 13.55 1.02 3.73
N GLU A 149 13.09 0.33 2.68
CA GLU A 149 13.95 0.12 1.50
C GLU A 149 14.38 1.47 0.91
N PRO A 150 15.69 1.66 0.68
CA PRO A 150 16.22 2.96 0.25
C PRO A 150 15.55 3.51 -1.01
N GLY A 151 15.24 2.65 -1.98
CA GLY A 151 14.56 3.08 -3.22
C GLY A 151 13.13 3.55 -2.98
N PHE A 152 12.42 2.95 -2.00
CA PHE A 152 11.08 3.39 -1.60
C PHE A 152 11.11 4.76 -0.90
N ILE A 153 12.03 4.93 0.04
CA ILE A 153 12.24 6.22 0.71
C ILE A 153 12.62 7.31 -0.29
N GLN A 154 13.55 7.01 -1.20
CA GLN A 154 14.02 7.96 -2.21
C GLN A 154 12.91 8.37 -3.18
N PHE A 155 12.07 7.42 -3.61
CA PHE A 155 10.92 7.71 -4.47
C PHE A 155 10.03 8.82 -3.87
N TRP A 156 9.63 8.65 -2.61
CA TRP A 156 8.80 9.63 -1.92
C TRP A 156 9.53 10.95 -1.69
N ALA A 157 10.80 10.88 -1.26
CA ALA A 157 11.61 12.08 -1.02
C ALA A 157 11.77 12.93 -2.29
N ASP A 158 12.00 12.32 -3.45
CA ASP A 158 12.14 13.02 -4.72
C ASP A 158 10.84 13.72 -5.14
N GLY A 159 9.70 13.03 -5.02
CA GLY A 159 8.38 13.62 -5.31
C GLY A 159 8.05 14.81 -4.40
N ILE A 160 8.34 14.67 -3.11
CA ILE A 160 8.15 15.74 -2.11
C ILE A 160 9.08 16.92 -2.40
N LYS A 161 10.37 16.69 -2.63
CA LYS A 161 11.33 17.74 -3.02
C LYS A 161 10.89 18.51 -4.25
N ALA A 162 10.35 17.82 -5.26
CA ALA A 162 9.84 18.47 -6.46
C ALA A 162 8.71 19.45 -6.15
N ILE A 163 7.77 19.07 -5.27
CA ILE A 163 6.68 19.96 -4.83
C ILE A 163 7.24 21.18 -4.08
N TYR A 164 8.12 20.96 -3.09
CA TYR A 164 8.70 22.06 -2.30
C TYR A 164 9.51 23.02 -3.16
N LYS A 165 10.14 22.54 -4.22
CA LYS A 165 10.91 23.37 -5.16
C LYS A 165 10.01 24.36 -5.93
N GLU A 166 8.79 23.93 -6.27
CA GLU A 166 7.82 24.77 -6.99
C GLU A 166 7.09 25.78 -6.07
N MET A 167 7.12 25.57 -4.76
CA MET A 167 6.52 26.50 -3.79
C MET A 167 7.30 27.80 -3.72
N SER A 168 6.60 28.93 -3.51
CA SER A 168 7.23 30.18 -3.09
C SER A 168 7.92 30.05 -1.73
N ALA A 169 8.80 30.99 -1.39
CA ALA A 169 9.47 31.01 -0.07
C ALA A 169 8.46 31.10 1.07
N GLU A 170 7.41 31.90 0.93
CA GLU A 170 6.35 32.06 1.93
C GLU A 170 5.54 30.76 2.11
N GLU A 171 5.23 30.06 1.01
CA GLU A 171 4.54 28.78 1.07
C GLU A 171 5.37 27.71 1.76
N ARG A 172 6.68 27.63 1.46
CA ARG A 172 7.59 26.67 2.11
C ARG A 172 7.72 26.90 3.61
N GLU A 173 7.76 28.16 4.05
CA GLU A 173 7.83 28.51 5.48
C GLU A 173 6.59 28.05 6.25
N LYS A 174 5.43 27.98 5.57
CA LYS A 174 4.15 27.56 6.13
C LYS A 174 3.71 26.16 5.64
N ALA A 175 4.66 25.36 5.15
CA ALA A 175 4.37 24.03 4.66
C ALA A 175 4.65 22.97 5.72
N VAL A 176 3.82 21.92 5.72
CA VAL A 176 4.03 20.72 6.53
C VAL A 176 3.77 19.47 5.68
N LEU A 177 4.63 18.46 5.86
CA LEU A 177 4.46 17.13 5.27
C LEU A 177 3.59 16.30 6.19
N ILE A 178 2.48 15.75 5.67
CA ILE A 178 1.64 14.77 6.36
C ILE A 178 1.90 13.40 5.75
N VAL A 179 2.54 12.53 6.51
CA VAL A 179 2.80 11.13 6.12
C VAL A 179 1.69 10.27 6.69
N SER A 180 1.07 9.45 5.87
CA SER A 180 -0.10 8.67 6.31
C SER A 180 -0.11 7.23 5.79
N ALA A 181 -0.91 6.41 6.46
CA ALA A 181 -1.27 5.07 6.08
C ALA A 181 -2.74 4.79 6.48
N HIS A 182 -3.26 3.63 6.01
CA HIS A 182 -4.59 3.18 6.42
C HIS A 182 -4.66 2.98 7.94
N SER A 183 -5.67 3.56 8.57
CA SER A 183 -5.93 3.33 9.99
C SER A 183 -6.27 1.85 10.25
N LEU A 184 -5.93 1.37 11.42
CA LEU A 184 -6.27 0.05 11.90
C LEU A 184 -6.89 0.16 13.31
N PRO A 185 -7.71 -0.82 13.75
CA PRO A 185 -8.26 -0.80 15.11
C PRO A 185 -7.15 -0.73 16.17
N GLU A 186 -7.28 0.16 17.15
CA GLU A 186 -6.30 0.36 18.24
C GLU A 186 -5.94 -0.91 19.01
N LYS A 187 -6.77 -1.93 18.95
CA LYS A 187 -6.49 -3.23 19.60
C LYS A 187 -5.20 -3.89 19.12
N ILE A 188 -4.66 -3.51 17.94
CA ILE A 188 -3.35 -3.99 17.49
C ILE A 188 -2.24 -3.61 18.46
N LEU A 189 -2.36 -2.45 19.14
CA LEU A 189 -1.37 -1.95 20.10
C LEU A 189 -1.21 -2.88 21.32
N GLN A 190 -2.29 -3.58 21.70
CA GLN A 190 -2.28 -4.52 22.82
C GLN A 190 -1.38 -5.73 22.57
N ASN A 191 -1.10 -6.03 21.29
CA ASN A 191 -0.29 -7.16 20.86
C ASN A 191 1.14 -6.75 20.47
N GLY A 192 1.52 -5.49 20.68
CA GLY A 192 2.83 -4.98 20.27
C GLY A 192 3.03 -4.99 18.75
N ASP A 193 1.98 -4.71 17.98
CA ASP A 193 2.05 -4.62 16.53
C ASP A 193 2.94 -3.45 16.12
N PRO A 194 3.98 -3.66 15.29
CA PRO A 194 4.96 -2.63 14.95
C PRO A 194 4.46 -1.61 13.93
N TYR A 195 3.22 -1.71 13.47
CA TYR A 195 2.68 -0.89 12.38
C TYR A 195 2.82 0.61 12.60
N PRO A 196 2.44 1.17 13.79
CA PRO A 196 2.59 2.60 14.03
C PRO A 196 4.05 3.06 14.07
N GLU A 197 4.93 2.27 14.69
CA GLU A 197 6.35 2.56 14.76
C GLU A 197 7.01 2.51 13.38
N GLN A 198 6.62 1.53 12.55
CA GLN A 198 7.12 1.45 11.18
C GLN A 198 6.70 2.66 10.33
N LEU A 199 5.45 3.15 10.48
CA LEU A 199 5.02 4.35 9.79
C LEU A 199 5.79 5.59 10.27
N GLN A 200 6.02 5.71 11.57
CA GLN A 200 6.80 6.80 12.15
C GLN A 200 8.26 6.77 11.64
N GLU A 201 8.88 5.59 11.56
CA GLU A 201 10.23 5.42 11.00
C GLU A 201 10.26 5.80 9.51
N THR A 202 9.27 5.38 8.73
CA THR A 202 9.14 5.78 7.32
C THR A 202 9.06 7.30 7.18
N ALA A 203 8.23 7.95 8.00
CA ALA A 203 8.06 9.40 7.98
C ALA A 203 9.38 10.12 8.28
N GLN A 204 10.12 9.66 9.28
CA GLN A 204 11.43 10.20 9.61
C GLN A 204 12.42 10.04 8.45
N LEU A 205 12.55 8.83 7.90
CA LEU A 205 13.48 8.55 6.80
C LEU A 205 13.17 9.38 5.55
N ILE A 206 11.89 9.53 5.21
CA ILE A 206 11.46 10.37 4.08
C ILE A 206 11.77 11.83 4.35
N SER A 207 11.45 12.34 5.55
CA SER A 207 11.71 13.70 5.97
C SER A 207 13.21 14.03 5.89
N GLU A 208 14.07 13.16 6.41
CA GLU A 208 15.53 13.30 6.34
C GLU A 208 16.02 13.29 4.87
N ALA A 209 15.56 12.32 4.06
CA ALA A 209 15.93 12.23 2.65
C ALA A 209 15.41 13.41 1.82
N ALA A 210 14.23 13.93 2.15
CA ALA A 210 13.66 15.12 1.52
C ALA A 210 14.24 16.44 2.04
N GLU A 211 15.02 16.43 3.11
CA GLU A 211 15.57 17.62 3.79
C GLU A 211 14.46 18.56 4.32
N ILE A 212 13.40 17.96 4.87
CA ILE A 212 12.25 18.67 5.43
C ILE A 212 12.18 18.38 6.94
N SER A 213 12.11 19.44 7.75
CA SER A 213 12.01 19.32 9.21
C SER A 213 10.58 19.23 9.73
N GLU A 214 9.64 19.86 9.01
CA GLU A 214 8.25 19.99 9.44
C GLU A 214 7.39 18.87 8.85
N TYR A 215 7.12 17.84 9.64
CA TYR A 215 6.25 16.74 9.26
C TYR A 215 5.40 16.25 10.43
N ALA A 216 4.30 15.61 10.09
CA ALA A 216 3.39 14.94 11.02
C ALA A 216 2.97 13.58 10.45
N VAL A 217 2.58 12.68 11.35
CA VAL A 217 2.03 11.37 10.99
C VAL A 217 0.55 11.35 11.28
N GLY A 218 -0.24 10.90 10.32
CA GLY A 218 -1.69 10.76 10.43
C GLY A 218 -2.19 9.45 9.87
N TRP A 219 -3.46 9.19 10.08
CA TRP A 219 -4.12 7.97 9.66
C TRP A 219 -5.33 8.31 8.79
N GLN A 220 -5.72 7.42 7.90
CA GLN A 220 -6.86 7.64 7.01
C GLN A 220 -7.68 6.37 6.80
N SER A 221 -8.86 6.51 6.21
CA SER A 221 -9.67 5.39 5.73
C SER A 221 -10.11 4.45 6.86
N GLU A 222 -10.40 4.96 8.05
CA GLU A 222 -10.88 4.13 9.15
C GLU A 222 -12.18 3.39 8.77
N GLY A 223 -12.33 2.18 9.27
CA GLY A 223 -13.51 1.38 9.02
C GLY A 223 -14.71 1.85 9.84
N ASN A 224 -15.91 1.74 9.27
CA ASN A 224 -17.16 2.05 9.98
C ASN A 224 -17.52 0.93 10.98
N THR A 225 -16.76 0.86 12.08
CA THR A 225 -16.98 -0.05 13.20
C THR A 225 -17.01 0.70 14.53
N PRO A 226 -17.63 0.17 15.59
CA PRO A 226 -17.65 0.83 16.90
C PRO A 226 -16.32 0.76 17.66
N ASP A 227 -15.33 0.00 17.18
CA ASP A 227 -14.00 -0.08 17.79
C ASP A 227 -13.25 1.24 17.58
N PRO A 228 -12.38 1.66 18.53
CA PRO A 228 -11.48 2.79 18.31
C PRO A 228 -10.42 2.42 17.26
N TRP A 229 -10.07 3.39 16.43
CA TRP A 229 -9.09 3.28 15.36
C TRP A 229 -7.88 4.16 15.63
N LEU A 230 -6.74 3.85 15.01
CA LEU A 230 -5.54 4.67 15.12
C LEU A 230 -5.80 6.08 14.60
N GLY A 231 -5.38 7.07 15.37
CA GLY A 231 -5.52 8.49 15.06
C GLY A 231 -4.21 9.27 15.32
N PRO A 232 -4.19 10.58 15.00
CA PRO A 232 -5.30 11.38 14.47
C PRO A 232 -5.64 11.04 12.99
N ASP A 233 -6.90 11.25 12.61
CA ASP A 233 -7.31 11.25 11.20
C ASP A 233 -6.63 12.41 10.45
N VAL A 234 -6.28 12.19 9.19
CA VAL A 234 -5.54 13.20 8.39
C VAL A 234 -6.31 14.50 8.17
N GLN A 235 -7.64 14.47 8.15
CA GLN A 235 -8.46 15.67 7.99
C GLN A 235 -8.47 16.48 9.29
N ASP A 236 -8.64 15.81 10.43
CA ASP A 236 -8.58 16.43 11.75
C ASP A 236 -7.18 16.98 12.03
N LEU A 237 -6.14 16.20 11.73
CA LEU A 237 -4.75 16.63 11.83
C LEU A 237 -4.47 17.88 11.00
N THR A 238 -5.05 17.98 9.80
CA THR A 238 -4.91 19.17 8.94
C THR A 238 -5.50 20.41 9.61
N ARG A 239 -6.70 20.28 10.21
CA ARG A 239 -7.36 21.39 10.94
C ARG A 239 -6.55 21.81 12.15
N ASP A 240 -6.08 20.86 12.95
CA ASP A 240 -5.27 21.12 14.15
C ASP A 240 -3.95 21.82 13.79
N LEU A 241 -3.25 21.35 12.78
CA LEU A 241 -1.99 21.95 12.32
C LEU A 241 -2.19 23.35 11.75
N TYR A 242 -3.31 23.60 11.07
CA TYR A 242 -3.67 24.94 10.60
C TYR A 242 -3.95 25.89 11.77
N GLU A 243 -4.79 25.47 12.72
CA GLU A 243 -5.24 26.31 13.82
C GLU A 243 -4.16 26.54 14.87
N GLU A 244 -3.42 25.50 15.26
CA GLU A 244 -2.46 25.56 16.36
C GLU A 244 -1.05 26.00 15.92
N LYS A 245 -0.65 25.68 14.70
CA LYS A 245 0.70 25.90 14.19
C LYS A 245 0.80 26.93 13.06
N GLY A 246 -0.34 27.29 12.45
CA GLY A 246 -0.40 28.26 11.37
C GLY A 246 0.12 27.77 10.02
N TYR A 247 0.22 26.45 9.83
CA TYR A 247 0.52 25.89 8.50
C TYR A 247 -0.62 26.19 7.53
N SER A 248 -0.28 26.49 6.28
CA SER A 248 -1.24 26.79 5.24
C SER A 248 -0.92 26.14 3.89
N SER A 249 0.09 25.29 3.86
CA SER A 249 0.44 24.44 2.71
C SER A 249 0.67 23.03 3.20
N PHE A 250 -0.17 22.10 2.78
CA PHE A 250 -0.16 20.71 3.24
C PHE A 250 0.27 19.79 2.11
N VAL A 251 1.35 19.03 2.33
CA VAL A 251 1.84 18.01 1.39
C VAL A 251 1.51 16.64 1.96
N TYR A 252 0.59 15.93 1.30
CA TYR A 252 0.16 14.61 1.75
C TYR A 252 0.98 13.52 1.06
N ALA A 253 1.56 12.63 1.84
CA ALA A 253 2.29 11.46 1.37
C ALA A 253 1.68 10.18 1.99
N PRO A 254 0.69 9.57 1.32
CA PRO A 254 0.02 8.37 1.81
C PRO A 254 0.88 7.12 1.57
N VAL A 255 2.00 7.03 2.28
CA VAL A 255 3.08 6.06 2.07
C VAL A 255 2.71 4.62 2.43
N GLY A 256 1.61 4.42 3.15
CA GLY A 256 1.04 3.09 3.38
C GLY A 256 0.48 2.43 2.12
N PHE A 257 0.32 3.20 1.05
CA PHE A 257 -0.17 2.76 -0.25
C PHE A 257 0.88 2.93 -1.34
N VAL A 258 0.76 2.14 -2.39
CA VAL A 258 1.74 2.13 -3.50
C VAL A 258 1.11 2.29 -4.88
N ALA A 259 -0.19 2.58 -4.92
CA ALA A 259 -0.94 2.77 -6.16
C ALA A 259 -2.09 3.77 -5.97
N ASP A 260 -2.43 4.49 -7.03
CA ASP A 260 -3.67 5.24 -7.07
C ASP A 260 -4.86 4.29 -6.94
N HIS A 261 -5.77 4.58 -6.02
CA HIS A 261 -6.97 3.83 -5.73
C HIS A 261 -7.98 4.68 -4.95
N LEU A 262 -9.13 4.09 -4.59
CA LEU A 262 -10.22 4.82 -3.95
C LEU A 262 -9.75 5.64 -2.74
N GLU A 263 -9.00 5.04 -1.82
CA GLU A 263 -8.58 5.69 -0.56
C GLU A 263 -7.52 6.80 -0.75
N VAL A 264 -6.82 6.84 -1.87
CA VAL A 264 -5.94 7.95 -2.24
C VAL A 264 -6.72 9.02 -3.01
N LEU A 265 -7.48 8.61 -4.03
CA LEU A 265 -8.18 9.54 -4.92
C LEU A 265 -9.39 10.19 -4.23
N TYR A 266 -10.05 9.50 -3.30
CA TYR A 266 -11.18 10.04 -2.57
C TYR A 266 -10.74 10.67 -1.24
N ASP A 267 -10.09 9.93 -0.34
CA ASP A 267 -9.80 10.44 1.01
C ASP A 267 -8.73 11.56 0.97
N ASN A 268 -7.70 11.45 0.11
CA ASN A 268 -6.70 12.51 -0.05
C ASN A 268 -7.12 13.56 -1.08
N ASP A 269 -7.26 13.18 -2.37
CA ASP A 269 -7.41 14.16 -3.46
C ASP A 269 -8.78 14.85 -3.46
N TYR A 270 -9.80 14.29 -2.81
CA TYR A 270 -11.10 14.92 -2.65
C TYR A 270 -11.32 15.43 -1.23
N GLU A 271 -11.38 14.58 -0.19
CA GLU A 271 -11.75 15.00 1.17
C GLU A 271 -10.69 15.92 1.82
N CYS A 272 -9.41 15.54 1.82
CA CYS A 272 -8.36 16.41 2.37
C CYS A 272 -8.24 17.71 1.57
N LYS A 273 -8.46 17.67 0.25
CA LYS A 273 -8.48 18.88 -0.56
C LYS A 273 -9.65 19.79 -0.19
N VAL A 274 -10.84 19.26 0.06
CA VAL A 274 -12.00 20.03 0.55
C VAL A 274 -11.67 20.71 1.86
N VAL A 275 -11.04 20.00 2.81
CA VAL A 275 -10.58 20.60 4.08
C VAL A 275 -9.60 21.74 3.84
N CYS A 276 -8.63 21.58 2.97
CA CYS A 276 -7.70 22.65 2.62
C CYS A 276 -8.43 23.86 2.01
N ASP A 277 -9.36 23.61 1.10
CA ASP A 277 -10.15 24.67 0.44
C ASP A 277 -11.01 25.44 1.47
N GLU A 278 -11.65 24.78 2.44
CA GLU A 278 -12.42 25.39 3.53
C GLU A 278 -11.54 26.28 4.43
N LEU A 279 -10.30 25.87 4.67
CA LEU A 279 -9.32 26.63 5.46
C LEU A 279 -8.62 27.74 4.67
N GLY A 280 -8.79 27.81 3.36
CA GLY A 280 -8.02 28.69 2.48
C GLY A 280 -6.53 28.27 2.39
N ALA A 281 -6.24 27.03 2.67
CA ALA A 281 -4.91 26.42 2.59
C ALA A 281 -4.67 25.75 1.24
N LYS A 282 -3.42 25.38 0.97
CA LYS A 282 -3.01 24.71 -0.26
C LYS A 282 -2.85 23.23 -0.03
N TYR A 283 -3.35 22.44 -0.97
CA TYR A 283 -3.24 20.99 -1.05
C TYR A 283 -2.18 20.59 -2.05
N TYR A 284 -1.29 19.68 -1.67
CA TYR A 284 -0.29 19.06 -2.53
C TYR A 284 -0.18 17.57 -2.23
N ARG A 285 0.07 16.77 -3.25
CA ARG A 285 0.39 15.35 -3.12
C ARG A 285 1.36 14.93 -4.24
N PRO A 286 2.48 14.25 -3.92
CA PRO A 286 3.32 13.65 -4.95
C PRO A 286 2.56 12.54 -5.70
N GLU A 287 3.02 12.19 -6.89
CA GLU A 287 2.49 11.02 -7.60
C GLU A 287 2.70 9.75 -6.77
N MET A 288 1.74 8.82 -6.87
CA MET A 288 1.88 7.50 -6.27
C MET A 288 2.93 6.67 -7.00
N PRO A 289 3.55 5.68 -6.33
CA PRO A 289 4.53 4.81 -6.95
C PRO A 289 4.04 4.13 -8.24
N ASN A 290 2.81 3.63 -8.26
CA ASN A 290 2.22 2.95 -9.41
C ASN A 290 3.23 2.00 -10.09
N VAL A 291 3.52 2.22 -11.36
CA VAL A 291 4.50 1.44 -12.15
C VAL A 291 5.79 2.20 -12.44
N ALA A 292 6.14 3.18 -11.61
CA ALA A 292 7.39 3.93 -11.77
C ALA A 292 8.59 2.97 -11.84
N PRO A 293 9.48 3.09 -12.85
CA PRO A 293 10.59 2.15 -13.02
C PRO A 293 11.48 2.00 -11.79
N SER A 294 11.74 3.10 -11.06
CA SER A 294 12.52 3.09 -9.82
C SER A 294 11.84 2.33 -8.70
N PHE A 295 10.51 2.40 -8.62
CA PHE A 295 9.72 1.64 -7.66
C PHE A 295 9.70 0.15 -7.99
N ILE A 296 9.51 -0.23 -9.24
CA ILE A 296 9.56 -1.63 -9.69
C ILE A 296 10.96 -2.23 -9.43
N GLU A 297 12.03 -1.49 -9.70
CA GLU A 297 13.38 -1.91 -9.38
C GLU A 297 13.59 -2.09 -7.86
N THR A 298 13.00 -1.22 -7.05
CA THR A 298 13.00 -1.36 -5.59
C THR A 298 12.36 -2.67 -5.15
N LEU A 299 11.16 -2.99 -5.65
CA LEU A 299 10.49 -4.26 -5.34
C LEU A 299 11.30 -5.47 -5.79
N ALA A 300 11.94 -5.41 -6.95
CA ALA A 300 12.82 -6.49 -7.41
C ALA A 300 14.02 -6.68 -6.47
N ASN A 301 14.65 -5.62 -6.00
CA ASN A 301 15.72 -5.68 -5.01
C ASN A 301 15.24 -6.25 -3.66
N VAL A 302 14.04 -5.89 -3.22
CA VAL A 302 13.41 -6.48 -2.01
C VAL A 302 13.33 -8.00 -2.13
N ILE A 303 12.79 -8.51 -3.23
CA ILE A 303 12.67 -9.95 -3.50
C ILE A 303 14.04 -10.63 -3.49
N LEU A 304 14.99 -10.11 -4.28
CA LEU A 304 16.32 -10.71 -4.40
C LEU A 304 17.11 -10.70 -3.08
N ASN A 305 16.97 -9.64 -2.29
CA ASN A 305 17.61 -9.54 -0.98
C ASN A 305 16.96 -10.49 0.04
N HIS A 306 15.64 -10.66 -0.02
CA HIS A 306 14.92 -11.62 0.79
C HIS A 306 15.39 -13.05 0.53
N GLU A 307 15.44 -13.47 -0.73
CA GLU A 307 15.89 -14.81 -1.11
C GLU A 307 17.35 -15.10 -0.73
N LYS A 308 18.26 -14.11 -0.82
CA LYS A 308 19.64 -14.25 -0.37
C LYS A 308 19.75 -14.49 1.14
N ARG A 309 18.89 -13.85 1.94
CA ARG A 309 18.86 -14.05 3.40
C ARG A 309 18.39 -15.45 3.74
N ASP A 310 17.36 -15.95 3.10
CA ASP A 310 16.80 -17.27 3.33
C ASP A 310 17.78 -18.39 3.00
N VAL A 311 18.57 -18.27 1.94
CA VAL A 311 19.64 -19.22 1.61
C VAL A 311 20.69 -19.26 2.71
N ASN A 312 21.08 -18.13 3.30
CA ASN A 312 22.10 -18.04 4.33
C ASN A 312 21.62 -18.57 5.70
N VAL A 313 20.32 -18.57 5.97
CA VAL A 313 19.75 -19.10 7.22
C VAL A 313 19.60 -20.63 7.16
N ASN A 314 19.43 -21.19 5.97
CA ASN A 314 19.24 -22.63 5.73
C ASN A 314 20.51 -23.39 5.31
N ALA A 315 21.66 -22.71 5.22
CA ALA A 315 22.98 -23.27 4.94
C ALA A 315 23.81 -23.44 6.23
#